data_cf9f2cf6dee807e4eb7dc0b5f5aaa2ce
#
_entry.id   cf9f2cf6dee807e4eb7dc0b5f5aaa2ce
#
_cell.length_a   1.000
_cell.length_b   1.000
_cell.length_c   1.000
_cell.angle_alpha   90.00
_cell.angle_beta   90.00
_cell.angle_gamma   90.00
#
_symmetry.space_group_name_H-M   'P 1'
#
loop_
_entity.id
_entity.type
_entity.pdbx_description
1 polymer ?
#
loop_
_entity_poly.entity_id
_entity_poly.type
_entity_poly.pdbx_seq_one_letter_code
_entity_poly.pdbx_strand_id
1 'polypeptide(L)'
;MLKFQPHRAAFDLAFLVAVACHHAAPVSSAQRSYELRDGQWLGADGFRADTRYVVDGRLTQRRPRRVDSVIDLARRWVVPPFGEAHNHNLEYSTPNRTDSLIRRYLRDGVFYVKNPGNLPRARDSLASRINVPRGVDAVFANGLLTAIGGHPTGLYLRNLSRGSMTAADGDGGFLWIIDSLPDLEHKWPRIVAGRPDFIKIILIHSEEFARRRTDTAFFNWRGLDPALVPEVVRRAHAAGLRVTAHVETAADFHAALAGGVDEINHIPGFRGDEHVQFTERHRYEVTEADAKLAAARGVWVVTTLGGIADVATNGPDSARRRQADALFTRNFRMLRDAGVHLAVGSDAYRDDSVGEATYLATLAVLTPLELLRMWSEATPRAIFPTRRVGCLTDGCEASLLVLAADPGADFSATRRIA
;
A
#
# COMPACT_ATOMS: atom_id res chain seq x y z
N MET A 1 57.16 -49.21 3.79
CA MET A 1 57.07 -50.58 4.33
C MET A 1 55.60 -50.82 4.66
N LEU A 2 54.82 -51.50 3.84
CA LEU A 2 54.48 -52.94 3.90
C LEU A 2 53.92 -53.33 5.29
N LYS A 3 52.68 -53.86 5.50
CA LYS A 3 51.93 -54.90 4.82
C LYS A 3 50.50 -54.98 5.40
N PHE A 4 49.48 -55.20 4.56
CA PHE A 4 48.47 -56.28 4.43
C PHE A 4 47.72 -56.83 5.67
N GLN A 5 46.41 -56.67 5.66
CA GLN A 5 45.17 -57.52 5.70
C GLN A 5 45.26 -58.94 6.37
N PRO A 6 44.14 -59.66 6.73
CA PRO A 6 42.73 -59.57 6.24
C PRO A 6 41.60 -59.92 7.27
N HIS A 7 40.37 -59.65 6.81
CA HIS A 7 39.06 -60.30 7.04
C HIS A 7 38.66 -60.93 8.37
N ARG A 8 37.47 -60.55 8.83
CA ARG A 8 36.37 -61.47 9.09
C ARG A 8 35.02 -60.76 9.10
N ALA A 9 34.06 -61.34 8.38
CA ALA A 9 32.67 -60.95 8.35
C ALA A 9 31.97 -61.29 9.69
N ALA A 10 31.11 -60.41 10.16
CA ALA A 10 30.09 -60.74 11.11
C ALA A 10 28.74 -60.19 10.58
N PHE A 11 27.82 -61.11 10.35
CA PHE A 11 26.43 -60.85 10.04
C PHE A 11 25.78 -60.28 11.29
N ASP A 12 25.30 -59.05 11.26
CA ASP A 12 24.36 -58.56 12.24
C ASP A 12 23.00 -58.37 11.62
N LEU A 13 22.06 -59.07 12.20
CA LEU A 13 20.65 -59.15 11.88
C LEU A 13 20.00 -57.82 12.29
N ALA A 14 19.72 -56.92 11.34
CA ALA A 14 18.99 -55.70 11.59
C ALA A 14 17.49 -56.04 11.78
N PHE A 15 17.03 -55.93 13.01
CA PHE A 15 15.60 -55.90 13.35
C PHE A 15 15.00 -54.57 12.81
N LEU A 16 14.24 -54.66 11.73
CA LEU A 16 13.37 -53.59 11.27
C LEU A 16 12.18 -53.46 12.23
N VAL A 17 12.29 -52.55 13.17
CA VAL A 17 11.11 -52.09 13.93
C VAL A 17 10.36 -51.12 13.01
N ALA A 18 9.31 -51.58 12.36
CA ALA A 18 8.36 -50.76 11.68
C ALA A 18 7.59 -49.92 12.71
N VAL A 19 8.06 -48.71 12.99
CA VAL A 19 7.27 -47.71 13.68
C VAL A 19 6.18 -47.28 12.70
N ALA A 20 4.98 -47.81 12.88
CA ALA A 20 3.79 -47.33 12.22
C ALA A 20 3.52 -45.90 12.71
N CYS A 21 4.06 -44.90 12.04
CA CYS A 21 3.59 -43.51 12.18
C CYS A 21 2.13 -43.49 11.75
N HIS A 22 1.24 -43.57 12.73
CA HIS A 22 -0.14 -43.17 12.53
C HIS A 22 -0.08 -41.66 12.23
N HIS A 23 -0.04 -41.32 10.94
CA HIS A 23 -0.40 -40.00 10.50
C HIS A 23 -1.88 -39.84 10.91
N ALA A 24 -2.12 -39.17 12.02
CA ALA A 24 -3.44 -38.64 12.29
C ALA A 24 -3.83 -37.86 11.04
N ALA A 25 -4.85 -38.33 10.32
CA ALA A 25 -5.41 -37.58 9.21
C ALA A 25 -5.63 -36.15 9.69
N PRO A 26 -5.24 -35.13 8.90
CA PRO A 26 -5.51 -33.76 9.29
C PRO A 26 -6.99 -33.70 9.61
N VAL A 27 -7.33 -33.30 10.85
CA VAL A 27 -8.71 -33.04 11.23
C VAL A 27 -9.20 -32.03 10.21
N SER A 28 -10.03 -32.45 9.27
CA SER A 28 -10.69 -31.61 8.33
C SER A 28 -11.41 -30.57 9.18
N SER A 29 -10.90 -29.34 9.21
CA SER A 29 -11.63 -28.23 9.81
C SER A 29 -12.96 -28.20 9.06
N ALA A 30 -14.03 -28.61 9.74
CA ALA A 30 -15.34 -28.70 9.12
C ALA A 30 -15.59 -27.40 8.37
N GLN A 31 -15.79 -27.50 7.07
CA GLN A 31 -16.09 -26.35 6.20
C GLN A 31 -17.24 -25.58 6.85
N ARG A 32 -16.94 -24.40 7.36
CA ARG A 32 -17.97 -23.57 8.01
C ARG A 32 -18.67 -22.74 6.94
N SER A 33 -19.97 -22.82 6.94
CA SER A 33 -20.82 -22.03 6.09
C SER A 33 -21.71 -21.10 6.90
N TYR A 34 -21.88 -19.88 6.39
CA TYR A 34 -22.68 -18.85 7.03
C TYR A 34 -23.73 -18.34 6.05
N GLU A 35 -24.93 -18.04 6.56
CA GLU A 35 -25.95 -17.26 5.88
C GLU A 35 -25.90 -15.83 6.46
N LEU A 36 -25.68 -14.83 5.61
CA LEU A 36 -25.69 -13.41 5.91
C LEU A 36 -27.00 -12.84 5.34
N ARG A 37 -28.03 -12.79 6.16
CA ARG A 37 -29.39 -12.44 5.70
C ARG A 37 -29.73 -10.98 6.00
N ASP A 38 -30.68 -10.46 5.22
CA ASP A 38 -31.29 -9.15 5.41
C ASP A 38 -30.28 -8.00 5.47
N GLY A 39 -29.30 -7.96 4.53
CA GLY A 39 -28.33 -6.89 4.37
C GLY A 39 -28.62 -6.01 3.16
N GLN A 40 -28.22 -4.73 3.23
CA GLN A 40 -28.15 -3.81 2.10
C GLN A 40 -26.75 -3.90 1.48
N TRP A 41 -26.60 -4.64 0.41
CA TRP A 41 -25.30 -4.96 -0.19
C TRP A 41 -24.90 -3.97 -1.26
N LEU A 42 -23.66 -3.48 -1.20
CA LEU A 42 -23.10 -2.63 -2.27
C LEU A 42 -22.99 -3.46 -3.56
N GLY A 43 -23.75 -3.05 -4.57
CA GLY A 43 -23.76 -3.60 -5.91
C GLY A 43 -23.37 -2.55 -6.95
N ALA A 44 -23.46 -2.86 -8.24
CA ALA A 44 -23.04 -1.95 -9.32
C ALA A 44 -23.76 -0.59 -9.27
N ASP A 45 -25.08 -0.62 -9.03
CA ASP A 45 -25.95 0.56 -9.08
C ASP A 45 -26.28 1.15 -7.70
N GLY A 46 -25.49 0.81 -6.66
CA GLY A 46 -25.75 1.21 -5.28
C GLY A 46 -26.14 0.04 -4.40
N PHE A 47 -26.85 0.32 -3.31
CA PHE A 47 -27.22 -0.69 -2.32
C PHE A 47 -28.51 -1.42 -2.69
N ARG A 48 -28.52 -2.75 -2.49
CA ARG A 48 -29.68 -3.61 -2.70
C ARG A 48 -29.85 -4.59 -1.54
N ALA A 49 -31.08 -4.83 -1.14
CA ALA A 49 -31.41 -5.88 -0.18
C ALA A 49 -31.07 -7.25 -0.78
N ASP A 50 -30.30 -8.04 -0.07
CA ASP A 50 -29.88 -9.37 -0.51
C ASP A 50 -29.52 -10.26 0.69
N THR A 51 -29.52 -11.58 0.46
CA THR A 51 -28.97 -12.60 1.35
C THR A 51 -27.83 -13.28 0.64
N ARG A 52 -26.69 -13.38 1.30
CA ARG A 52 -25.49 -14.03 0.76
C ARG A 52 -24.95 -15.09 1.71
N TYR A 53 -24.11 -15.95 1.17
CA TYR A 53 -23.52 -17.04 1.92
C TYR A 53 -22.01 -16.94 1.90
N VAL A 54 -21.40 -17.46 2.94
CA VAL A 54 -19.94 -17.66 3.02
C VAL A 54 -19.71 -19.15 3.05
N VAL A 55 -18.86 -19.64 2.15
CA VAL A 55 -18.41 -21.01 2.10
C VAL A 55 -16.88 -20.97 1.94
N ASP A 56 -16.16 -21.61 2.84
CA ASP A 56 -14.67 -21.65 2.84
C ASP A 56 -14.02 -20.27 2.74
N GLY A 57 -14.58 -19.29 3.47
CA GLY A 57 -14.05 -17.93 3.49
C GLY A 57 -14.33 -17.12 2.22
N ARG A 58 -15.22 -17.60 1.33
CA ARG A 58 -15.59 -16.90 0.10
C ARG A 58 -17.08 -16.64 0.04
N LEU A 59 -17.44 -15.48 -0.52
CA LEU A 59 -18.83 -15.10 -0.75
C LEU A 59 -19.42 -15.87 -1.91
N THR A 60 -20.72 -16.20 -1.80
CA THR A 60 -21.54 -16.72 -2.88
C THR A 60 -23.02 -16.33 -2.70
N GLN A 61 -23.74 -16.18 -3.79
CA GLN A 61 -25.21 -16.04 -3.81
C GLN A 61 -25.91 -17.41 -3.76
N ARG A 62 -25.19 -18.47 -4.12
CA ARG A 62 -25.76 -19.82 -4.11
C ARG A 62 -25.83 -20.36 -2.68
N ARG A 63 -27.04 -20.71 -2.22
CA ARG A 63 -27.24 -21.33 -0.92
C ARG A 63 -26.51 -22.68 -0.83
N PRO A 64 -25.61 -22.89 0.14
CA PRO A 64 -24.95 -24.18 0.35
C PRO A 64 -25.95 -25.23 0.86
N ARG A 65 -25.62 -26.51 0.67
CA ARG A 65 -26.48 -27.63 1.13
C ARG A 65 -26.68 -27.60 2.66
N ARG A 66 -25.67 -27.12 3.41
CA ARG A 66 -25.70 -26.96 4.85
C ARG A 66 -25.32 -25.51 5.18
N VAL A 67 -26.00 -24.93 6.13
CA VAL A 67 -25.68 -23.64 6.76
C VAL A 67 -25.38 -23.91 8.23
N ASP A 68 -24.18 -23.58 8.69
CA ASP A 68 -23.76 -23.83 10.07
C ASP A 68 -24.19 -22.70 11.04
N SER A 69 -24.29 -21.48 10.51
CA SER A 69 -24.72 -20.30 11.29
C SER A 69 -25.43 -19.29 10.42
N VAL A 70 -26.38 -18.60 11.01
CA VAL A 70 -27.12 -17.49 10.38
C VAL A 70 -26.77 -16.21 11.11
N ILE A 71 -26.35 -15.18 10.37
CA ILE A 71 -26.09 -13.83 10.86
C ILE A 71 -27.11 -12.90 10.25
N ASP A 72 -27.96 -12.32 11.09
CA ASP A 72 -28.94 -11.33 10.68
C ASP A 72 -28.26 -9.95 10.63
N LEU A 73 -28.21 -9.35 9.45
CA LEU A 73 -27.62 -8.04 9.22
C LEU A 73 -28.57 -6.89 9.53
N ALA A 74 -29.82 -7.20 9.88
CA ALA A 74 -30.82 -6.22 10.34
C ALA A 74 -30.96 -5.02 9.40
N ARG A 75 -31.00 -5.27 8.09
CA ARG A 75 -31.08 -4.27 7.01
C ARG A 75 -29.95 -3.25 6.99
N ARG A 76 -28.81 -3.52 7.62
CA ARG A 76 -27.63 -2.66 7.64
C ARG A 76 -26.86 -2.74 6.31
N TRP A 77 -26.01 -1.73 6.08
CA TRP A 77 -25.26 -1.58 4.83
C TRP A 77 -23.97 -2.40 4.86
N VAL A 78 -23.78 -3.20 3.81
CA VAL A 78 -22.63 -4.11 3.69
C VAL A 78 -21.72 -3.61 2.58
N VAL A 79 -20.46 -3.36 2.94
CA VAL A 79 -19.41 -2.89 2.03
C VAL A 79 -18.14 -3.73 2.18
N PRO A 80 -17.25 -3.79 1.18
CA PRO A 80 -15.92 -4.34 1.38
C PRO A 80 -15.15 -3.52 2.42
N PRO A 81 -14.20 -4.12 3.15
CA PRO A 81 -13.31 -3.37 4.04
C PRO A 81 -12.48 -2.34 3.30
N PHE A 82 -12.11 -1.28 4.02
CA PHE A 82 -11.33 -0.18 3.49
C PHE A 82 -9.86 -0.57 3.30
N GLY A 83 -9.21 0.13 2.36
CA GLY A 83 -7.77 0.03 2.11
C GLY A 83 -7.01 1.29 2.52
N GLU A 84 -5.73 1.11 2.78
CA GLU A 84 -4.73 2.13 3.06
C GLU A 84 -3.54 1.90 2.11
N ALA A 85 -3.54 2.58 0.96
CA ALA A 85 -2.58 2.31 -0.10
C ALA A 85 -1.20 2.97 0.10
N HIS A 86 -1.03 3.79 1.13
CA HIS A 86 0.24 4.43 1.45
C HIS A 86 0.29 4.89 2.90
N ASN A 87 1.03 4.16 3.75
CA ASN A 87 1.11 4.46 5.17
C ASN A 87 2.44 4.00 5.77
N HIS A 88 2.93 4.72 6.76
CA HIS A 88 4.24 4.51 7.40
C HIS A 88 4.15 3.95 8.82
N ASN A 89 3.00 3.51 9.27
CA ASN A 89 2.78 3.03 10.64
C ASN A 89 3.56 1.76 10.98
N LEU A 90 3.77 0.87 10.00
CA LEU A 90 4.39 -0.44 10.21
C LEU A 90 5.91 -0.45 9.95
N GLU A 91 6.54 0.71 9.71
CA GLU A 91 7.98 0.81 9.40
C GLU A 91 8.90 0.40 10.56
N TYR A 92 8.53 0.80 11.78
CA TYR A 92 9.38 0.72 12.97
C TYR A 92 8.64 0.15 14.18
N SER A 93 7.67 -0.70 13.95
CA SER A 93 6.77 -1.13 15.01
C SER A 93 7.45 -2.02 16.04
N THR A 94 7.26 -1.68 17.30
CA THR A 94 7.46 -2.60 18.41
C THR A 94 6.22 -3.46 18.60
N PRO A 95 6.28 -4.65 19.24
CA PRO A 95 5.12 -5.51 19.42
C PRO A 95 3.88 -4.80 19.99
N ASN A 96 4.03 -4.07 21.09
CA ASN A 96 2.92 -3.37 21.74
C ASN A 96 2.32 -2.26 20.88
N ARG A 97 3.17 -1.51 20.15
CA ARG A 97 2.72 -0.49 19.22
C ARG A 97 1.97 -1.12 18.04
N THR A 98 2.48 -2.22 17.51
CA THR A 98 1.86 -2.95 16.41
C THR A 98 0.46 -3.43 16.78
N ASP A 99 0.29 -4.04 17.95
CA ASP A 99 -1.02 -4.52 18.40
C ASP A 99 -2.03 -3.39 18.56
N SER A 100 -1.58 -2.22 19.03
CA SER A 100 -2.43 -1.02 19.12
C SER A 100 -2.83 -0.50 17.73
N LEU A 101 -1.92 -0.47 16.79
CA LEU A 101 -2.17 -0.05 15.41
C LEU A 101 -3.12 -1.01 14.68
N ILE A 102 -2.92 -2.32 14.82
CA ILE A 102 -3.81 -3.33 14.22
C ILE A 102 -5.23 -3.17 14.78
N ARG A 103 -5.38 -3.04 16.11
CA ARG A 103 -6.70 -2.78 16.72
C ARG A 103 -7.34 -1.51 16.19
N ARG A 104 -6.56 -0.45 15.97
CA ARG A 104 -7.05 0.78 15.37
C ARG A 104 -7.54 0.56 13.93
N TYR A 105 -6.72 -0.02 13.08
CA TYR A 105 -7.08 -0.32 11.70
C TYR A 105 -8.38 -1.14 11.63
N LEU A 106 -8.47 -2.22 12.40
CA LEU A 106 -9.65 -3.08 12.42
C LEU A 106 -10.90 -2.34 12.93
N ARG A 107 -10.78 -1.52 13.99
CA ARG A 107 -11.87 -0.69 14.51
C ARG A 107 -12.35 0.33 13.47
N ASP A 108 -11.43 0.90 12.70
CA ASP A 108 -11.70 1.92 11.70
C ASP A 108 -12.07 1.30 10.33
N GLY A 109 -12.16 -0.04 10.25
CA GLY A 109 -12.59 -0.78 9.05
C GLY A 109 -11.50 -0.92 7.99
N VAL A 110 -10.25 -0.56 8.28
CA VAL A 110 -9.11 -0.66 7.36
C VAL A 110 -8.45 -2.02 7.53
N PHE A 111 -8.65 -2.92 6.55
CA PHE A 111 -8.13 -4.29 6.63
C PHE A 111 -6.91 -4.52 5.73
N TYR A 112 -6.67 -3.65 4.76
CA TYR A 112 -5.64 -3.81 3.73
C TYR A 112 -4.69 -2.62 3.76
N VAL A 113 -3.39 -2.87 3.96
CA VAL A 113 -2.38 -1.82 4.17
C VAL A 113 -1.20 -2.01 3.23
N LYS A 114 -0.74 -0.92 2.60
CA LYS A 114 0.51 -0.87 1.85
C LYS A 114 1.50 0.04 2.58
N ASN A 115 2.66 -0.52 2.93
CA ASN A 115 3.73 0.21 3.59
C ASN A 115 4.91 0.40 2.61
N PRO A 116 5.08 1.61 2.04
CA PRO A 116 6.05 1.86 0.97
C PRO A 116 7.46 2.17 1.46
N GLY A 117 7.70 2.17 2.75
CA GLY A 117 9.03 2.35 3.33
C GLY A 117 9.11 1.62 4.66
N ASN A 118 10.03 0.66 4.79
CA ASN A 118 10.24 -0.09 6.02
C ASN A 118 11.64 -0.72 6.03
N LEU A 119 12.13 -1.00 7.22
CA LEU A 119 13.27 -1.88 7.38
C LEU A 119 12.84 -3.32 7.09
N PRO A 120 13.60 -4.12 6.31
CA PRO A 120 13.27 -5.53 6.03
C PRO A 120 12.99 -6.33 7.31
N ARG A 121 13.81 -6.14 8.36
CA ARG A 121 13.62 -6.79 9.67
C ARG A 121 12.28 -6.44 10.36
N ALA A 122 11.69 -5.27 10.07
CA ALA A 122 10.42 -4.89 10.67
C ALA A 122 9.31 -5.82 10.18
N ARG A 123 9.27 -6.14 8.89
CA ARG A 123 8.33 -7.12 8.31
C ARG A 123 8.41 -8.47 9.03
N ASP A 124 9.61 -9.01 9.23
CA ASP A 124 9.78 -10.31 9.88
C ASP A 124 9.28 -10.29 11.33
N SER A 125 9.50 -9.19 12.05
CA SER A 125 9.02 -9.01 13.42
C SER A 125 7.49 -8.93 13.52
N LEU A 126 6.81 -8.61 12.42
CA LEU A 126 5.35 -8.47 12.33
C LEU A 126 4.64 -9.76 11.87
N ALA A 127 5.37 -10.77 11.39
CA ALA A 127 4.82 -11.95 10.73
C ALA A 127 3.75 -12.71 11.53
N SER A 128 3.80 -12.66 12.87
CA SER A 128 2.79 -13.28 13.74
C SER A 128 1.54 -12.43 13.96
N ARG A 129 1.48 -11.21 13.44
CA ARG A 129 0.43 -10.21 13.72
C ARG A 129 -0.28 -9.69 12.48
N ILE A 130 0.38 -9.74 11.32
CA ILE A 130 -0.15 -9.30 10.03
C ILE A 130 -0.33 -10.50 9.10
N ASN A 131 -1.18 -10.36 8.09
CA ASN A 131 -1.50 -11.45 7.16
C ASN A 131 -2.00 -12.71 7.88
N VAL A 132 -2.73 -12.53 8.98
CA VAL A 132 -3.34 -13.56 9.81
C VAL A 132 -4.82 -13.23 10.05
N PRO A 133 -5.70 -14.22 10.36
CA PRO A 133 -7.16 -14.01 10.41
C PRO A 133 -7.67 -12.90 11.33
N ARG A 134 -6.90 -12.50 12.33
CA ARG A 134 -7.25 -11.42 13.28
C ARG A 134 -6.35 -10.19 13.16
N GLY A 135 -5.58 -10.12 12.08
CA GLY A 135 -4.71 -9.01 11.75
C GLY A 135 -5.23 -8.22 10.57
N VAL A 136 -4.43 -7.24 10.15
CA VAL A 136 -4.58 -6.60 8.85
C VAL A 136 -3.71 -7.32 7.83
N ASP A 137 -4.10 -7.28 6.57
CA ASP A 137 -3.25 -7.75 5.48
C ASP A 137 -2.36 -6.60 5.00
N ALA A 138 -1.05 -6.84 4.94
CA ALA A 138 -0.09 -5.80 4.61
C ALA A 138 0.95 -6.27 3.59
N VAL A 139 1.39 -5.33 2.73
CA VAL A 139 2.48 -5.49 1.77
C VAL A 139 3.56 -4.43 2.01
N PHE A 140 4.83 -4.76 1.67
CA PHE A 140 6.01 -3.98 2.06
C PHE A 140 7.00 -3.81 0.91
N ALA A 141 7.61 -2.60 0.84
CA ALA A 141 8.70 -2.32 -0.11
C ALA A 141 10.06 -2.90 0.33
N ASN A 142 10.29 -3.09 1.63
CA ASN A 142 11.57 -3.52 2.20
C ASN A 142 12.75 -2.63 1.78
N GLY A 143 12.61 -1.35 2.01
CA GLY A 143 13.52 -0.29 1.58
C GLY A 143 12.98 0.47 0.36
N LEU A 144 13.63 1.57 0.02
CA LEU A 144 13.26 2.42 -1.11
C LEU A 144 14.50 2.93 -1.85
N LEU A 145 14.39 3.12 -3.17
CA LEU A 145 15.46 3.55 -4.04
C LEU A 145 15.46 5.08 -4.15
N THR A 146 16.60 5.71 -3.82
CA THR A 146 16.78 7.16 -3.89
C THR A 146 18.26 7.48 -4.18
N ALA A 147 18.59 8.74 -4.50
CA ALA A 147 19.96 9.19 -4.62
C ALA A 147 20.61 9.43 -3.25
N ILE A 148 21.94 9.56 -3.21
CA ILE A 148 22.67 9.96 -2.00
C ILE A 148 22.11 11.30 -1.47
N GLY A 149 21.76 11.33 -0.18
CA GLY A 149 21.15 12.51 0.44
C GLY A 149 19.78 12.90 -0.14
N GLY A 150 19.16 12.02 -0.94
CA GLY A 150 17.81 12.18 -1.46
C GLY A 150 16.74 11.90 -0.39
N HIS A 151 15.50 12.29 -0.69
CA HIS A 151 14.36 11.97 0.18
C HIS A 151 14.21 10.44 0.34
N PRO A 152 13.86 9.92 1.50
CA PRO A 152 13.60 10.56 2.79
C PRO A 152 14.80 10.48 3.75
N THR A 153 16.04 10.68 3.28
CA THR A 153 17.24 10.57 4.11
C THR A 153 17.17 11.40 5.39
N GLY A 154 16.67 12.65 5.30
CA GLY A 154 16.52 13.53 6.46
C GLY A 154 15.55 12.97 7.50
N LEU A 155 14.47 12.32 7.06
CA LEU A 155 13.51 11.65 7.94
C LEU A 155 14.14 10.42 8.62
N TYR A 156 14.89 9.62 7.84
CA TYR A 156 15.65 8.48 8.34
C TYR A 156 16.63 8.89 9.43
N LEU A 157 17.43 9.92 9.17
CA LEU A 157 18.42 10.42 10.13
C LEU A 157 17.79 10.93 11.42
N ARG A 158 16.67 11.63 11.34
CA ARG A 158 15.96 12.15 12.54
C ARG A 158 15.28 11.05 13.34
N ASN A 159 14.55 10.18 12.70
CA ASN A 159 13.60 9.27 13.37
C ASN A 159 14.24 7.90 13.71
N LEU A 160 15.12 7.39 12.86
CA LEU A 160 15.72 6.07 13.05
C LEU A 160 17.05 6.12 13.77
N SER A 161 17.93 6.99 13.31
CA SER A 161 19.29 7.04 13.85
C SER A 161 19.45 7.95 15.06
N ARG A 162 18.47 8.84 15.30
CA ARG A 162 18.56 9.89 16.31
C ARG A 162 19.88 10.69 16.22
N GLY A 163 20.38 10.88 14.99
CA GLY A 163 21.65 11.57 14.74
C GLY A 163 22.91 10.73 14.92
N SER A 164 22.80 9.42 15.22
CA SER A 164 23.96 8.53 15.41
C SER A 164 24.49 7.90 14.12
N MET A 165 23.79 8.06 12.99
CA MET A 165 24.12 7.44 11.70
C MET A 165 24.19 8.48 10.59
N THR A 166 24.97 8.18 9.55
CA THR A 166 25.03 8.98 8.32
C THR A 166 24.03 8.48 7.27
N ALA A 167 23.86 9.24 6.19
CA ALA A 167 23.05 8.79 5.05
C ALA A 167 23.56 7.46 4.47
N ALA A 168 24.88 7.28 4.42
CA ALA A 168 25.50 6.06 3.92
C ALA A 168 25.20 4.83 4.80
N ASP A 169 25.06 5.01 6.12
CA ASP A 169 24.72 3.91 7.03
C ASP A 169 23.29 3.38 6.82
N GLY A 170 22.43 4.16 6.16
CA GLY A 170 21.08 3.74 5.77
C GLY A 170 21.04 2.85 4.53
N ASP A 171 22.11 2.81 3.75
CA ASP A 171 22.17 2.06 2.49
C ASP A 171 22.17 0.54 2.72
N GLY A 172 21.32 -0.13 1.95
CA GLY A 172 21.15 -1.59 2.08
C GLY A 172 20.16 -2.01 3.18
N GLY A 173 19.43 -1.05 3.77
CA GLY A 173 18.39 -1.27 4.76
C GLY A 173 17.11 -0.53 4.43
N PHE A 174 16.87 0.61 5.08
CA PHE A 174 15.74 1.48 4.80
C PHE A 174 15.88 2.19 3.45
N LEU A 175 17.08 2.57 3.08
CA LEU A 175 17.43 3.20 1.81
C LEU A 175 18.21 2.23 0.93
N TRP A 176 18.06 2.38 -0.37
CA TRP A 176 18.94 1.86 -1.41
C TRP A 176 19.45 3.07 -2.19
N ILE A 177 20.66 3.50 -1.93
CA ILE A 177 21.28 4.65 -2.59
C ILE A 177 21.72 4.23 -3.99
N ILE A 178 21.08 4.79 -5.01
CA ILE A 178 21.30 4.47 -6.42
C ILE A 178 21.62 5.77 -7.15
N ASP A 179 22.90 6.05 -7.37
CA ASP A 179 23.35 7.25 -8.08
C ASP A 179 23.76 6.97 -9.52
N SER A 180 23.83 5.69 -9.91
CA SER A 180 24.26 5.27 -11.23
C SER A 180 23.71 3.88 -11.60
N LEU A 181 23.80 3.54 -12.90
CA LEU A 181 23.47 2.20 -13.36
C LEU A 181 24.36 1.10 -12.71
N PRO A 182 25.69 1.27 -12.56
CA PRO A 182 26.51 0.33 -11.81
C PRO A 182 26.06 0.12 -10.36
N ASP A 183 25.59 1.18 -9.65
CA ASP A 183 25.05 1.01 -8.29
C ASP A 183 23.80 0.13 -8.31
N LEU A 184 22.89 0.39 -9.26
CA LEU A 184 21.69 -0.40 -9.43
C LEU A 184 22.03 -1.88 -9.72
N GLU A 185 22.96 -2.13 -10.62
CA GLU A 185 23.42 -3.48 -10.97
C GLU A 185 24.00 -4.22 -9.77
N HIS A 186 24.88 -3.56 -9.03
CA HIS A 186 25.53 -4.13 -7.86
C HIS A 186 24.55 -4.45 -6.73
N LYS A 187 23.59 -3.55 -6.48
CA LYS A 187 22.65 -3.65 -5.34
C LYS A 187 21.40 -4.48 -5.65
N TRP A 188 21.00 -4.60 -6.92
CA TRP A 188 19.78 -5.26 -7.33
C TRP A 188 19.58 -6.68 -6.76
N PRO A 189 20.58 -7.58 -6.78
CA PRO A 189 20.43 -8.91 -6.20
C PRO A 189 20.07 -8.87 -4.70
N ARG A 190 20.61 -7.91 -3.94
CA ARG A 190 20.31 -7.76 -2.53
C ARG A 190 18.92 -7.17 -2.28
N ILE A 191 18.48 -6.23 -3.14
CA ILE A 191 17.12 -5.67 -3.10
C ILE A 191 16.10 -6.80 -3.23
N VAL A 192 16.24 -7.64 -4.25
CA VAL A 192 15.32 -8.76 -4.50
C VAL A 192 15.43 -9.84 -3.43
N ALA A 193 16.64 -10.15 -2.93
CA ALA A 193 16.85 -11.09 -1.83
C ALA A 193 16.14 -10.66 -0.54
N GLY A 194 15.89 -9.37 -0.35
CA GLY A 194 15.07 -8.81 0.73
C GLY A 194 13.58 -9.16 0.63
N ARG A 195 13.15 -9.82 -0.45
CA ARG A 195 11.77 -10.25 -0.71
C ARG A 195 10.75 -9.12 -0.56
N PRO A 196 10.93 -7.98 -1.27
CA PRO A 196 9.91 -6.94 -1.30
C PRO A 196 8.63 -7.45 -1.99
N ASP A 197 7.47 -6.92 -1.61
CA ASP A 197 6.21 -7.19 -2.32
C ASP A 197 6.07 -6.28 -3.55
N PHE A 198 6.80 -5.17 -3.58
CA PHE A 198 6.91 -4.20 -4.68
C PHE A 198 8.16 -3.34 -4.51
N ILE A 199 8.60 -2.68 -5.58
CA ILE A 199 9.73 -1.74 -5.54
C ILE A 199 9.20 -0.33 -5.32
N LYS A 200 9.80 0.42 -4.38
CA LYS A 200 9.54 1.85 -4.17
C LYS A 200 10.71 2.68 -4.68
N ILE A 201 10.42 3.66 -5.54
CA ILE A 201 11.37 4.67 -5.99
C ILE A 201 10.93 6.07 -5.55
N ILE A 202 11.87 6.98 -5.48
CA ILE A 202 11.64 8.37 -5.09
C ILE A 202 12.04 9.30 -6.23
N LEU A 203 11.09 10.07 -6.73
CA LEU A 203 11.33 11.16 -7.68
C LEU A 203 10.97 12.47 -7.00
N ILE A 204 11.86 13.45 -7.03
CA ILE A 204 11.64 14.78 -6.48
C ILE A 204 12.31 15.81 -7.38
N HIS A 205 11.50 16.72 -7.94
CA HIS A 205 11.94 17.77 -8.84
C HIS A 205 12.83 17.25 -9.98
N SER A 206 12.32 16.26 -10.69
CA SER A 206 13.01 15.62 -11.83
C SER A 206 13.48 16.63 -12.88
N GLU A 207 12.74 17.74 -13.07
CA GLU A 207 13.08 18.85 -13.94
C GLU A 207 14.33 19.63 -13.52
N GLU A 208 14.71 19.50 -12.23
CA GLU A 208 15.91 20.13 -11.67
C GLU A 208 16.98 19.11 -11.24
N PHE A 209 16.84 17.85 -11.62
CA PHE A 209 17.71 16.78 -11.15
C PHE A 209 19.20 17.10 -11.31
N ALA A 210 19.62 17.59 -12.50
CA ALA A 210 21.01 17.91 -12.78
C ALA A 210 21.62 18.94 -11.81
N ARG A 211 20.81 19.93 -11.40
CA ARG A 211 21.21 20.95 -10.42
C ARG A 211 21.20 20.39 -9.00
N ARG A 212 20.11 19.74 -8.61
CA ARG A 212 19.88 19.31 -7.22
C ARG A 212 20.80 18.16 -6.80
N ARG A 213 21.25 17.30 -7.74
CA ARG A 213 22.09 16.14 -7.41
C ARG A 213 23.44 16.49 -6.81
N THR A 214 24.02 17.65 -7.16
CA THR A 214 25.34 18.08 -6.73
C THR A 214 25.35 19.16 -5.66
N ASP A 215 24.22 19.85 -5.47
CA ASP A 215 24.12 20.96 -4.52
C ASP A 215 23.58 20.45 -3.16
N THR A 216 24.39 20.65 -2.12
CA THR A 216 24.08 20.25 -0.74
C THR A 216 22.89 21.04 -0.14
N ALA A 217 22.56 22.21 -0.69
CA ALA A 217 21.38 22.96 -0.28
C ALA A 217 20.08 22.15 -0.49
N PHE A 218 20.08 21.26 -1.48
CA PHE A 218 18.93 20.38 -1.76
C PHE A 218 19.00 19.03 -1.05
N PHE A 219 19.75 18.92 0.08
CA PHE A 219 19.70 17.72 0.90
C PHE A 219 18.25 17.40 1.30
N ASN A 220 17.83 16.15 1.08
CA ASN A 220 16.45 15.66 1.26
C ASN A 220 15.40 16.22 0.25
N TRP A 221 15.79 17.14 -0.65
CA TRP A 221 14.92 17.70 -1.69
C TRP A 221 15.39 17.29 -3.10
N ARG A 222 15.79 16.04 -3.24
CA ARG A 222 16.17 15.36 -4.49
C ARG A 222 15.81 13.88 -4.41
N GLY A 223 15.72 13.22 -5.55
CA GLY A 223 15.37 11.80 -5.67
C GLY A 223 16.32 11.04 -6.57
N LEU A 224 15.88 9.87 -7.01
CA LEU A 224 16.54 9.03 -8.00
C LEU A 224 16.69 9.79 -9.33
N ASP A 225 17.77 9.51 -10.08
CA ASP A 225 17.90 9.98 -11.46
C ASP A 225 16.72 9.46 -12.31
N PRO A 226 15.91 10.36 -12.89
CA PRO A 226 14.79 9.94 -13.74
C PRO A 226 15.21 9.04 -14.90
N ALA A 227 16.45 9.18 -15.41
CA ALA A 227 16.99 8.35 -16.47
C ALA A 227 17.16 6.87 -16.09
N LEU A 228 17.24 6.55 -14.78
CA LEU A 228 17.34 5.18 -14.27
C LEU A 228 15.97 4.48 -14.14
N VAL A 229 14.87 5.22 -14.15
CA VAL A 229 13.52 4.65 -13.89
C VAL A 229 13.16 3.53 -14.86
N PRO A 230 13.36 3.67 -16.20
CA PRO A 230 13.03 2.58 -17.12
C PRO A 230 13.78 1.27 -16.81
N GLU A 231 15.04 1.37 -16.40
CA GLU A 231 15.84 0.18 -16.06
C GLU A 231 15.41 -0.45 -14.73
N VAL A 232 15.06 0.37 -13.72
CA VAL A 232 14.46 -0.14 -12.46
C VAL A 232 13.17 -0.89 -12.77
N VAL A 233 12.28 -0.30 -13.56
CA VAL A 233 11.00 -0.92 -13.96
C VAL A 233 11.23 -2.23 -14.71
N ARG A 234 12.12 -2.23 -15.71
CA ARG A 234 12.45 -3.44 -16.47
C ARG A 234 12.95 -4.59 -15.56
N ARG A 235 13.82 -4.28 -14.60
CA ARG A 235 14.35 -5.27 -13.64
C ARG A 235 13.27 -5.75 -12.66
N ALA A 236 12.44 -4.84 -12.17
CA ALA A 236 11.35 -5.16 -11.27
C ALA A 236 10.35 -6.09 -11.95
N HIS A 237 9.90 -5.75 -13.15
CA HIS A 237 8.96 -6.57 -13.91
C HIS A 237 9.55 -7.94 -14.26
N ALA A 238 10.84 -8.03 -14.60
CA ALA A 238 11.52 -9.32 -14.79
C ALA A 238 11.56 -10.18 -13.52
N ALA A 239 11.49 -9.56 -12.34
CA ALA A 239 11.37 -10.24 -11.05
C ALA A 239 9.92 -10.46 -10.59
N GLY A 240 8.92 -10.12 -11.41
CA GLY A 240 7.48 -10.21 -11.06
C GLY A 240 7.02 -9.16 -10.06
N LEU A 241 7.76 -8.06 -9.89
CA LEU A 241 7.47 -6.99 -8.94
C LEU A 241 6.93 -5.74 -9.66
N ARG A 242 5.93 -5.11 -9.06
CA ARG A 242 5.44 -3.79 -9.49
C ARG A 242 6.34 -2.68 -8.94
N VAL A 243 6.34 -1.53 -9.61
CA VAL A 243 7.09 -0.34 -9.19
C VAL A 243 6.11 0.76 -8.81
N THR A 244 6.30 1.33 -7.62
CA THR A 244 5.58 2.52 -7.16
C THR A 244 6.55 3.70 -6.99
N ALA A 245 6.18 4.86 -7.50
CA ALA A 245 6.99 6.07 -7.46
C ALA A 245 6.40 7.11 -6.49
N HIS A 246 7.22 7.64 -5.60
CA HIS A 246 6.93 8.91 -4.93
C HIS A 246 7.15 10.04 -5.92
N VAL A 247 6.25 11.01 -5.98
CA VAL A 247 6.36 12.21 -6.80
C VAL A 247 5.97 13.46 -6.01
N GLU A 248 6.57 14.59 -6.36
CA GLU A 248 6.24 15.91 -5.81
C GLU A 248 5.62 16.81 -6.89
N THR A 249 6.27 16.89 -8.05
CA THR A 249 5.91 17.81 -9.13
C THR A 249 5.20 17.09 -10.29
N ALA A 250 4.61 17.88 -11.20
CA ALA A 250 4.08 17.37 -12.46
C ALA A 250 5.19 16.77 -13.34
N ALA A 251 6.40 17.27 -13.24
CA ALA A 251 7.56 16.71 -13.96
C ALA A 251 7.96 15.33 -13.40
N ASP A 252 7.88 15.13 -12.08
CA ASP A 252 8.08 13.81 -11.46
C ASP A 252 7.00 12.83 -11.92
N PHE A 253 5.74 13.29 -11.95
CA PHE A 253 4.61 12.49 -12.43
C PHE A 253 4.83 12.05 -13.88
N HIS A 254 5.25 12.98 -14.75
CA HIS A 254 5.60 12.70 -16.14
C HIS A 254 6.77 11.70 -16.24
N ALA A 255 7.85 11.91 -15.48
CA ALA A 255 9.02 11.03 -15.48
C ALA A 255 8.68 9.61 -15.01
N ALA A 256 7.85 9.48 -13.98
CA ALA A 256 7.33 8.19 -13.51
C ALA A 256 6.54 7.47 -14.61
N LEU A 257 5.62 8.18 -15.29
CA LEU A 257 4.87 7.62 -16.42
C LEU A 257 5.81 7.24 -17.58
N ALA A 258 6.71 8.12 -17.98
CA ALA A 258 7.67 7.85 -19.05
C ALA A 258 8.52 6.61 -18.75
N GLY A 259 8.91 6.44 -17.49
CA GLY A 259 9.66 5.29 -17.00
C GLY A 259 8.88 3.99 -16.89
N GLY A 260 7.55 4.02 -17.00
CA GLY A 260 6.70 2.83 -17.03
C GLY A 260 6.32 2.27 -15.67
N VAL A 261 6.25 3.09 -14.62
CA VAL A 261 5.83 2.65 -13.28
C VAL A 261 4.38 2.17 -13.26
N ASP A 262 4.06 1.27 -12.34
CA ASP A 262 2.70 0.71 -12.19
C ASP A 262 1.81 1.55 -11.28
N GLU A 263 2.42 2.35 -10.41
CA GLU A 263 1.71 3.16 -9.42
C GLU A 263 2.49 4.43 -9.11
N ILE A 264 1.78 5.53 -8.98
CA ILE A 264 2.31 6.83 -8.54
C ILE A 264 1.70 7.13 -7.17
N ASN A 265 2.57 7.39 -6.21
CA ASN A 265 2.17 7.86 -4.90
C ASN A 265 2.24 9.37 -4.85
N HIS A 266 1.20 9.94 -4.34
CA HIS A 266 0.91 11.34 -4.22
C HIS A 266 0.37 11.95 -5.53
N ILE A 267 -0.70 12.70 -5.40
CA ILE A 267 -1.09 13.64 -6.45
C ILE A 267 -0.16 14.85 -6.29
N PRO A 268 0.49 15.34 -7.37
CA PRO A 268 1.37 16.50 -7.31
C PRO A 268 0.77 17.68 -6.56
N GLY A 269 1.56 18.28 -5.65
CA GLY A 269 1.10 19.40 -4.83
C GLY A 269 2.18 19.93 -3.91
N PHE A 270 1.90 21.02 -3.21
CA PHE A 270 2.85 21.64 -2.29
C PHE A 270 3.12 20.75 -1.07
N ARG A 271 4.40 20.39 -0.87
CA ARG A 271 4.85 19.53 0.23
C ARG A 271 5.79 20.23 1.21
N GLY A 272 5.87 21.56 1.16
CA GLY A 272 6.69 22.34 2.07
C GLY A 272 8.17 22.41 1.68
N ASP A 273 8.53 22.18 0.41
CA ASP A 273 9.86 22.50 -0.10
C ASP A 273 10.09 24.00 -0.01
N GLU A 274 11.00 24.41 0.88
CA GLU A 274 11.34 25.83 1.10
C GLU A 274 12.04 26.49 -0.10
N HIS A 275 12.56 25.69 -1.03
CA HIS A 275 13.20 26.17 -2.26
C HIS A 275 12.18 26.50 -3.37
N VAL A 276 10.89 26.24 -3.15
CA VAL A 276 9.81 26.48 -4.12
C VAL A 276 8.83 27.49 -3.56
N GLN A 277 8.61 28.58 -4.30
CA GLN A 277 7.63 29.58 -3.92
C GLN A 277 6.21 29.08 -4.15
N PHE A 278 5.28 29.43 -3.28
CA PHE A 278 3.87 29.06 -3.41
C PHE A 278 3.23 29.62 -4.70
N THR A 279 3.86 30.63 -5.31
CA THR A 279 3.49 31.21 -6.59
C THR A 279 3.84 30.33 -7.80
N GLU A 280 4.74 29.35 -7.62
CA GLU A 280 5.17 28.42 -8.68
C GLU A 280 4.22 27.22 -8.83
N ARG A 281 2.96 27.42 -8.56
CA ARG A 281 1.91 26.41 -8.57
C ARG A 281 1.86 25.61 -9.87
N HIS A 282 2.21 26.24 -11.03
CA HIS A 282 2.25 25.57 -12.34
C HIS A 282 3.17 24.34 -12.38
N ARG A 283 4.19 24.27 -11.52
CA ARG A 283 5.09 23.13 -11.39
C ARG A 283 4.39 21.85 -10.89
N TYR A 284 3.24 22.04 -10.25
CA TYR A 284 2.48 20.94 -9.63
C TYR A 284 1.20 20.60 -10.40
N GLU A 285 0.90 21.32 -11.49
CA GLU A 285 -0.32 21.07 -12.26
C GLU A 285 -0.14 19.91 -13.24
N VAL A 286 -0.79 18.78 -12.92
CA VAL A 286 -0.83 17.62 -13.82
C VAL A 286 -1.43 18.02 -15.15
N THR A 287 -0.79 17.62 -16.25
CA THR A 287 -1.27 17.91 -17.59
C THR A 287 -2.36 16.92 -18.03
N GLU A 288 -3.24 17.34 -18.92
CA GLU A 288 -4.25 16.47 -19.51
C GLU A 288 -3.62 15.29 -20.27
N ALA A 289 -2.48 15.54 -20.93
CA ALA A 289 -1.73 14.51 -21.65
C ALA A 289 -1.22 13.41 -20.70
N ASP A 290 -0.65 13.80 -19.55
CA ASP A 290 -0.17 12.85 -18.55
C ASP A 290 -1.32 12.11 -17.87
N ALA A 291 -2.43 12.78 -17.58
CA ALA A 291 -3.62 12.13 -17.03
C ALA A 291 -4.18 11.08 -18.00
N LYS A 292 -4.29 11.39 -19.29
CA LYS A 292 -4.72 10.44 -20.33
C LYS A 292 -3.72 9.28 -20.49
N LEU A 293 -2.43 9.57 -20.44
CA LEU A 293 -1.38 8.53 -20.52
C LEU A 293 -1.45 7.58 -19.32
N ALA A 294 -1.65 8.12 -18.10
CA ALA A 294 -1.82 7.31 -16.88
C ALA A 294 -3.03 6.37 -17.00
N ALA A 295 -4.17 6.90 -17.46
CA ALA A 295 -5.38 6.11 -17.69
C ALA A 295 -5.16 5.02 -18.75
N ALA A 296 -4.59 5.38 -19.91
CA ALA A 296 -4.34 4.45 -21.00
C ALA A 296 -3.39 3.29 -20.63
N ARG A 297 -2.46 3.53 -19.69
CA ARG A 297 -1.52 2.53 -19.18
C ARG A 297 -2.03 1.78 -17.96
N GLY A 298 -3.20 2.13 -17.43
CA GLY A 298 -3.76 1.53 -16.23
C GLY A 298 -2.93 1.80 -14.95
N VAL A 299 -2.21 2.94 -14.91
CA VAL A 299 -1.40 3.34 -13.76
C VAL A 299 -2.32 3.72 -12.60
N TRP A 300 -2.01 3.21 -11.41
CA TRP A 300 -2.70 3.62 -10.18
C TRP A 300 -2.11 4.92 -9.64
N VAL A 301 -2.97 5.80 -9.12
CA VAL A 301 -2.53 7.01 -8.40
C VAL A 301 -3.12 7.00 -7.00
N VAL A 302 -2.24 7.06 -6.00
CA VAL A 302 -2.60 7.12 -4.57
C VAL A 302 -2.65 8.58 -4.15
N THR A 303 -3.72 9.00 -3.49
CA THR A 303 -4.04 10.41 -3.24
C THR A 303 -3.10 11.11 -2.26
N THR A 304 -3.13 10.78 -0.98
CA THR A 304 -2.29 11.35 0.10
C THR A 304 -2.30 12.88 0.22
N LEU A 305 -3.46 13.49 0.12
CA LEU A 305 -3.62 14.95 0.10
C LEU A 305 -3.87 15.56 1.50
N GLY A 306 -4.60 14.84 2.36
CA GLY A 306 -5.09 15.38 3.64
C GLY A 306 -3.98 15.82 4.58
N GLY A 307 -3.04 14.91 4.89
CA GLY A 307 -1.92 15.21 5.79
C GLY A 307 -0.97 16.28 5.25
N ILE A 308 -0.80 16.32 3.94
CA ILE A 308 0.07 17.29 3.26
C ILE A 308 -0.53 18.67 3.24
N ALA A 309 -1.85 18.79 3.05
CA ALA A 309 -2.53 20.06 3.10
C ALA A 309 -2.31 20.77 4.45
N ASP A 310 -2.29 20.03 5.55
CA ASP A 310 -2.04 20.60 6.89
C ASP A 310 -0.58 21.03 7.08
N VAL A 311 0.39 20.22 6.64
CA VAL A 311 1.82 20.53 6.74
C VAL A 311 2.21 21.74 5.87
N ALA A 312 1.76 21.75 4.61
CA ALA A 312 2.12 22.79 3.65
C ALA A 312 1.55 24.18 3.99
N THR A 313 0.51 24.26 4.82
CA THR A 313 -0.28 25.47 4.98
C THR A 313 -0.30 26.05 6.39
N ASN A 314 0.29 25.37 7.38
CA ASN A 314 0.32 25.79 8.79
C ASN A 314 -1.08 26.07 9.39
N GLY A 315 -2.11 25.34 8.94
CA GLY A 315 -3.44 25.42 9.51
C GLY A 315 -4.58 25.49 8.49
N PRO A 316 -5.82 25.12 8.90
CA PRO A 316 -6.93 24.87 7.99
C PRO A 316 -7.51 26.13 7.31
N ASP A 317 -7.38 27.31 7.91
CA ASP A 317 -8.07 28.54 7.45
C ASP A 317 -7.17 29.56 6.75
N SER A 318 -5.93 29.18 6.43
CA SER A 318 -5.00 30.11 5.78
C SER A 318 -5.32 30.31 4.29
N ALA A 319 -4.90 31.46 3.73
CA ALA A 319 -4.97 31.70 2.28
C ALA A 319 -4.16 30.62 1.51
N ARG A 320 -3.08 30.13 2.10
CA ARG A 320 -2.27 29.02 1.58
C ARG A 320 -3.08 27.74 1.49
N ARG A 321 -3.88 27.42 2.53
CA ARG A 321 -4.74 26.23 2.52
C ARG A 321 -5.73 26.28 1.36
N ARG A 322 -6.42 27.40 1.15
CA ARG A 322 -7.35 27.52 0.01
C ARG A 322 -6.66 27.36 -1.34
N GLN A 323 -5.42 27.85 -1.48
CA GLN A 323 -4.65 27.66 -2.72
C GLN A 323 -4.22 26.21 -2.90
N ALA A 324 -3.80 25.52 -1.83
CA ALA A 324 -3.47 24.11 -1.86
C ALA A 324 -4.70 23.25 -2.23
N ASP A 325 -5.83 23.49 -1.56
CA ASP A 325 -7.09 22.79 -1.83
C ASP A 325 -7.57 23.00 -3.28
N ALA A 326 -7.41 24.22 -3.81
CA ALA A 326 -7.74 24.50 -5.21
C ALA A 326 -6.86 23.75 -6.20
N LEU A 327 -5.54 23.62 -5.92
CA LEU A 327 -4.62 22.84 -6.73
C LEU A 327 -4.94 21.34 -6.64
N PHE A 328 -5.15 20.82 -5.44
CA PHE A 328 -5.49 19.41 -5.22
C PHE A 328 -6.81 19.04 -5.90
N THR A 329 -7.83 19.90 -5.74
CA THR A 329 -9.13 19.73 -6.40
C THR A 329 -8.96 19.68 -7.93
N ARG A 330 -8.15 20.58 -8.50
CA ARG A 330 -7.87 20.61 -9.93
C ARG A 330 -7.22 19.30 -10.40
N ASN A 331 -6.12 18.91 -9.76
CA ASN A 331 -5.39 17.72 -10.16
C ASN A 331 -6.22 16.43 -9.96
N PHE A 332 -6.91 16.32 -8.83
CA PHE A 332 -7.77 15.17 -8.55
C PHE A 332 -8.90 15.05 -9.57
N ARG A 333 -9.55 16.19 -9.91
CA ARG A 333 -10.58 16.22 -10.95
C ARG A 333 -10.00 15.84 -12.33
N MET A 334 -8.84 16.37 -12.69
CA MET A 334 -8.15 16.03 -13.95
C MET A 334 -7.91 14.52 -14.07
N LEU A 335 -7.39 13.89 -13.03
CA LEU A 335 -7.12 12.44 -13.01
C LEU A 335 -8.42 11.62 -13.05
N ARG A 336 -9.44 12.01 -12.28
CA ARG A 336 -10.76 11.37 -12.30
C ARG A 336 -11.40 11.42 -13.68
N ASP A 337 -11.43 12.61 -14.29
CA ASP A 337 -12.11 12.85 -15.58
C ASP A 337 -11.39 12.13 -16.73
N ALA A 338 -10.08 11.92 -16.61
CA ALA A 338 -9.32 11.09 -17.55
C ALA A 338 -9.53 9.57 -17.33
N GLY A 339 -10.19 9.15 -16.28
CA GLY A 339 -10.42 7.73 -15.96
C GLY A 339 -9.22 7.02 -15.33
N VAL A 340 -8.33 7.76 -14.66
CA VAL A 340 -7.18 7.18 -13.95
C VAL A 340 -7.66 6.34 -12.78
N HIS A 341 -7.03 5.19 -12.56
CA HIS A 341 -7.28 4.36 -11.38
C HIS A 341 -6.79 5.07 -10.11
N LEU A 342 -7.71 5.41 -9.21
CA LEU A 342 -7.42 6.13 -8.00
C LEU A 342 -7.53 5.24 -6.76
N ALA A 343 -6.65 5.43 -5.79
CA ALA A 343 -6.65 4.73 -4.51
C ALA A 343 -6.42 5.71 -3.35
N VAL A 344 -6.99 5.39 -2.20
CA VAL A 344 -6.84 6.20 -0.97
C VAL A 344 -5.61 5.76 -0.20
N GLY A 345 -4.75 6.70 0.15
CA GLY A 345 -3.62 6.50 1.05
C GLY A 345 -3.38 7.76 1.88
N SER A 346 -2.95 7.61 3.12
CA SER A 346 -2.84 8.73 4.07
C SER A 346 -1.46 9.36 4.14
N ASP A 347 -0.41 8.64 3.80
CA ASP A 347 0.99 9.01 4.07
C ASP A 347 1.28 9.27 5.58
N ALA A 348 0.49 8.67 6.46
CA ALA A 348 0.52 8.94 7.88
C ALA A 348 1.48 8.02 8.64
N TYR A 349 2.01 8.55 9.78
CA TYR A 349 2.87 7.82 10.72
C TYR A 349 2.15 7.40 12.01
N ARG A 350 0.93 7.87 12.24
CA ARG A 350 0.15 7.61 13.46
C ARG A 350 -1.34 7.54 13.19
N ASP A 351 -1.75 7.79 11.96
CA ASP A 351 -3.13 7.81 11.51
C ASP A 351 -3.34 6.79 10.40
N ASP A 352 -4.53 6.74 9.81
CA ASP A 352 -4.88 5.84 8.73
C ASP A 352 -5.69 6.56 7.65
N SER A 353 -6.11 5.84 6.62
CA SER A 353 -6.82 6.37 5.46
C SER A 353 -8.18 7.02 5.76
N VAL A 354 -8.68 6.92 6.98
CA VAL A 354 -9.90 7.63 7.40
C VAL A 354 -9.73 9.14 7.28
N GLY A 355 -8.59 9.67 7.74
CA GLY A 355 -8.28 11.11 7.63
C GLY A 355 -8.27 11.56 6.17
N GLU A 356 -7.60 10.82 5.32
CA GLU A 356 -7.54 11.09 3.88
C GLU A 356 -8.92 11.02 3.23
N ALA A 357 -9.69 9.94 3.45
CA ALA A 357 -11.02 9.79 2.89
C ALA A 357 -11.97 10.92 3.34
N THR A 358 -11.86 11.34 4.61
CA THR A 358 -12.63 12.48 5.13
C THR A 358 -12.23 13.78 4.43
N TYR A 359 -10.93 14.01 4.23
CA TYR A 359 -10.46 15.18 3.50
C TYR A 359 -10.94 15.20 2.05
N LEU A 360 -10.82 14.07 1.34
CA LEU A 360 -11.29 13.94 -0.04
C LEU A 360 -12.80 14.24 -0.18
N ALA A 361 -13.61 13.86 0.82
CA ALA A 361 -15.03 14.21 0.85
C ALA A 361 -15.24 15.73 0.86
N THR A 362 -14.37 16.50 1.54
CA THR A 362 -14.47 17.97 1.60
C THR A 362 -14.16 18.65 0.26
N LEU A 363 -13.36 18.02 -0.60
CA LEU A 363 -13.02 18.55 -1.92
C LEU A 363 -14.19 18.47 -2.92
N ALA A 364 -15.22 17.69 -2.62
CA ALA A 364 -16.44 17.52 -3.41
C ALA A 364 -16.16 17.20 -4.91
N VAL A 365 -15.10 16.43 -5.17
CA VAL A 365 -14.77 15.95 -6.52
C VAL A 365 -15.56 14.68 -6.84
N LEU A 366 -15.75 13.82 -5.85
CA LEU A 366 -16.50 12.56 -5.94
C LEU A 366 -17.79 12.65 -5.13
N THR A 367 -18.82 11.96 -5.60
CA THR A 367 -20.02 11.70 -4.79
C THR A 367 -19.66 10.78 -3.60
N PRO A 368 -20.47 10.73 -2.53
CA PRO A 368 -20.26 9.80 -1.42
C PRO A 368 -20.08 8.34 -1.86
N LEU A 369 -20.87 7.89 -2.83
CA LEU A 369 -20.81 6.52 -3.34
C LEU A 369 -19.54 6.26 -4.17
N GLU A 370 -19.10 7.21 -4.99
CA GLU A 370 -17.85 7.10 -5.76
C GLU A 370 -16.64 7.05 -4.82
N LEU A 371 -16.61 7.91 -3.80
CA LEU A 371 -15.54 7.92 -2.81
C LEU A 371 -15.54 6.63 -1.98
N LEU A 372 -16.70 6.13 -1.57
CA LEU A 372 -16.83 4.84 -0.91
C LEU A 372 -16.25 3.71 -1.77
N ARG A 373 -16.57 3.65 -3.06
CA ARG A 373 -16.02 2.65 -3.99
C ARG A 373 -14.52 2.79 -4.16
N MET A 374 -14.02 4.00 -4.28
CA MET A 374 -12.58 4.23 -4.35
C MET A 374 -11.87 3.68 -3.11
N TRP A 375 -12.42 3.90 -1.92
CA TRP A 375 -11.81 3.48 -0.67
C TRP A 375 -11.99 1.99 -0.36
N SER A 376 -13.18 1.42 -0.59
CA SER A 376 -13.51 0.02 -0.23
C SER A 376 -13.31 -0.99 -1.36
N GLU A 377 -13.40 -0.58 -2.64
CA GLU A 377 -13.26 -1.49 -3.77
C GLU A 377 -11.94 -1.29 -4.51
N ALA A 378 -11.62 -0.05 -4.94
CA ALA A 378 -10.45 0.23 -5.75
C ALA A 378 -9.15 0.11 -4.93
N THR A 379 -9.09 0.70 -3.74
CA THR A 379 -7.90 0.71 -2.89
C THR A 379 -7.43 -0.69 -2.51
N PRO A 380 -8.26 -1.61 -1.99
CA PRO A 380 -7.83 -2.99 -1.75
C PRO A 380 -7.28 -3.70 -3.00
N ARG A 381 -7.88 -3.46 -4.17
CA ARG A 381 -7.40 -4.04 -5.45
C ARG A 381 -6.07 -3.46 -5.90
N ALA A 382 -5.82 -2.18 -5.65
CA ALA A 382 -4.50 -1.56 -5.90
C ALA A 382 -3.41 -2.22 -5.04
N ILE A 383 -3.72 -2.50 -3.77
CA ILE A 383 -2.79 -3.11 -2.81
C ILE A 383 -2.55 -4.59 -3.15
N PHE A 384 -3.61 -5.35 -3.43
CA PHE A 384 -3.59 -6.80 -3.66
C PHE A 384 -4.16 -7.18 -5.04
N PRO A 385 -3.48 -6.86 -6.14
CA PRO A 385 -4.04 -7.01 -7.50
C PRO A 385 -4.32 -8.46 -7.92
N THR A 386 -3.71 -9.43 -7.25
CA THR A 386 -3.88 -10.87 -7.54
C THR A 386 -4.94 -11.55 -6.66
N ARG A 387 -5.45 -10.85 -5.63
CA ARG A 387 -6.48 -11.36 -4.71
C ARG A 387 -7.87 -10.89 -5.11
N ARG A 388 -8.88 -11.62 -4.73
CA ARG A 388 -10.28 -11.24 -4.92
C ARG A 388 -10.82 -10.48 -3.71
N VAL A 389 -10.21 -9.33 -3.42
CA VAL A 389 -10.57 -8.37 -2.36
C VAL A 389 -11.23 -7.12 -2.96
N GLY A 390 -11.81 -6.25 -2.13
CA GLY A 390 -12.51 -5.06 -2.61
C GLY A 390 -13.70 -5.39 -3.50
N CYS A 391 -14.40 -6.47 -3.20
CA CYS A 391 -15.60 -6.89 -3.91
C CYS A 391 -16.51 -7.74 -3.01
N LEU A 392 -17.80 -7.82 -3.38
CA LEU A 392 -18.79 -8.60 -2.65
C LEU A 392 -19.48 -9.64 -3.55
N THR A 393 -18.99 -9.91 -4.74
CA THR A 393 -19.56 -10.88 -5.69
C THR A 393 -19.06 -12.30 -5.39
N ASP A 394 -19.63 -13.29 -6.09
CA ASP A 394 -19.25 -14.70 -5.95
C ASP A 394 -17.77 -14.93 -6.12
N GLY A 395 -17.18 -15.69 -5.20
CA GLY A 395 -15.75 -16.02 -5.14
C GLY A 395 -14.86 -14.95 -4.56
N CYS A 396 -15.39 -13.75 -4.22
CA CYS A 396 -14.64 -12.77 -3.44
C CYS A 396 -14.34 -13.29 -2.02
N GLU A 397 -13.23 -12.86 -1.44
CA GLU A 397 -12.92 -13.17 -0.04
C GLU A 397 -14.01 -12.60 0.87
N ALA A 398 -14.47 -13.39 1.84
CA ALA A 398 -15.58 -13.02 2.71
C ALA A 398 -15.14 -12.06 3.83
N SER A 399 -14.52 -10.96 3.42
CA SER A 399 -14.20 -9.82 4.28
C SER A 399 -15.18 -8.70 4.00
N LEU A 400 -15.87 -8.22 5.04
CA LEU A 400 -16.93 -7.21 4.89
C LEU A 400 -17.02 -6.33 6.13
N LEU A 401 -17.55 -5.13 5.94
CA LEU A 401 -17.99 -4.23 7.00
C LEU A 401 -19.50 -4.12 6.96
N VAL A 402 -20.10 -4.03 8.15
CA VAL A 402 -21.53 -3.75 8.33
C VAL A 402 -21.64 -2.35 8.93
N LEU A 403 -22.32 -1.46 8.23
CA LEU A 403 -22.46 -0.06 8.63
C LEU A 403 -23.90 0.20 9.12
N ALA A 404 -24.03 1.01 10.16
CA ALA A 404 -25.32 1.30 10.79
C ALA A 404 -26.20 2.30 10.01
N ALA A 405 -25.63 3.00 9.01
CA ALA A 405 -26.34 3.98 8.20
C ALA A 405 -25.84 3.96 6.75
N ASP A 406 -26.59 4.56 5.83
CA ASP A 406 -26.30 4.59 4.39
C ASP A 406 -25.09 5.48 4.06
N PRO A 407 -23.95 4.88 3.67
CA PRO A 407 -22.75 5.67 3.32
C PRO A 407 -22.83 6.26 1.89
N GLY A 408 -23.79 5.85 1.08
CA GLY A 408 -24.04 6.44 -0.23
C GLY A 408 -24.83 7.75 -0.15
N ALA A 409 -25.66 7.89 0.88
CA ALA A 409 -26.39 9.13 1.17
C ALA A 409 -25.55 10.10 2.00
N ASP A 410 -24.79 9.60 2.98
CA ASP A 410 -23.92 10.38 3.85
C ASP A 410 -22.60 9.64 4.07
N PHE A 411 -21.52 10.17 3.49
CA PHE A 411 -20.20 9.55 3.59
C PHE A 411 -19.74 9.37 5.06
N SER A 412 -20.18 10.24 5.98
CA SER A 412 -19.84 10.12 7.41
C SER A 412 -20.35 8.82 8.05
N ALA A 413 -21.34 8.16 7.44
CA ALA A 413 -21.83 6.86 7.87
C ALA A 413 -20.77 5.74 7.80
N THR A 414 -19.71 5.90 7.01
CA THR A 414 -18.54 5.00 6.99
C THR A 414 -17.88 4.85 8.35
N ARG A 415 -18.09 5.81 9.26
CA ARG A 415 -17.56 5.79 10.64
C ARG A 415 -18.44 4.99 11.62
N ARG A 416 -19.62 4.56 11.21
CA ARG A 416 -20.60 3.86 12.04
C ARG A 416 -20.58 2.36 11.77
N ILE A 417 -19.42 1.73 12.03
CA ILE A 417 -19.28 0.27 11.92
C ILE A 417 -20.07 -0.39 13.08
N ALA A 418 -20.92 -1.37 12.74
CA ALA A 418 -21.87 -2.01 13.65
C ALA A 418 -21.34 -3.34 14.23
#